data_6e38aa79d6cfdb479d7e5840860ad54a
#
_entry.id   6e38aa79d6cfdb479d7e5840860ad54a
#
_cell.length_a   1.000
_cell.length_b   1.000
_cell.length_c   1.000
_cell.angle_alpha   90.00
_cell.angle_beta   90.00
_cell.angle_gamma   90.00
#
_symmetry.space_group_name_H-M   'P 1'
#
loop_
_entity.id
_entity.type
_entity.pdbx_description
1 polymer ?
#
loop_
_entity_poly.entity_id
_entity_poly.type
_entity_poly.pdbx_seq_one_letter_code
_entity_poly.pdbx_strand_id
1 'polypeptide(L)'
;MAIVLDPHTAQHLTPIEQSIVTQALQQITSTTAVDPTADALAESIAGKTFTRQERIQLEMDTLARHFKHRRQLLDRSLSASQVAQLLGTSRQTPHDRVSSQTLLAIKDNGKLCFPAWQFDPAGSDGVIEGLPAVLKALAISDYAKLNWLTRTNPYLEDTTPIQALKAGQKERVLAEAAAVGACQWS
;
A
#
# COMPACT_ATOMS: atom_id res chain seq x y z
N MET A 1 17.39 -15.72 -24.78
CA MET A 1 17.03 -16.70 -23.74
C MET A 1 15.85 -16.12 -22.98
N ALA A 2 14.67 -16.74 -23.03
CA ALA A 2 13.49 -16.20 -22.37
C ALA A 2 13.68 -16.32 -20.86
N ILE A 3 13.53 -15.21 -20.13
CA ILE A 3 13.51 -15.21 -18.67
C ILE A 3 12.11 -15.71 -18.28
N VAL A 4 12.06 -16.91 -17.73
CA VAL A 4 10.82 -17.53 -17.26
C VAL A 4 10.77 -17.32 -15.75
N LEU A 5 9.63 -16.82 -15.26
CA LEU A 5 9.35 -16.80 -13.84
C LEU A 5 9.55 -18.19 -13.23
N ASP A 6 10.26 -18.26 -12.12
CA ASP A 6 10.34 -19.50 -11.33
C ASP A 6 8.89 -20.00 -11.05
N PRO A 7 8.57 -21.25 -11.35
CA PRO A 7 7.24 -21.83 -11.13
C PRO A 7 6.73 -21.66 -9.71
N HIS A 8 7.63 -21.64 -8.71
CA HIS A 8 7.28 -21.43 -7.31
C HIS A 8 6.80 -20.00 -7.04
N THR A 9 7.43 -19.00 -7.66
CA THR A 9 7.03 -17.59 -7.57
C THR A 9 5.75 -17.33 -8.36
N ALA A 10 5.57 -17.96 -9.51
CA ALA A 10 4.40 -17.80 -10.37
C ALA A 10 3.11 -18.33 -9.73
N GLN A 11 3.18 -19.43 -8.96
CA GLN A 11 2.01 -20.05 -8.31
C GLN A 11 1.32 -19.15 -7.25
N HIS A 12 2.04 -18.17 -6.73
CA HIS A 12 1.54 -17.26 -5.69
C HIS A 12 1.06 -15.91 -6.23
N LEU A 13 1.16 -15.67 -7.55
CA LEU A 13 0.75 -14.43 -8.20
C LEU A 13 -0.63 -14.57 -8.86
N THR A 14 -1.47 -13.56 -8.69
CA THR A 14 -2.72 -13.46 -9.46
C THR A 14 -2.42 -13.23 -10.94
N PRO A 15 -3.35 -13.50 -11.86
CA PRO A 15 -3.14 -13.29 -13.31
C PRO A 15 -2.72 -11.86 -13.67
N ILE A 16 -3.21 -10.86 -12.94
CA ILE A 16 -2.83 -9.45 -13.15
C ILE A 16 -1.41 -9.20 -12.65
N GLU A 17 -1.04 -9.72 -11.49
CA GLU A 17 0.33 -9.62 -10.97
C GLU A 17 1.32 -10.32 -11.89
N GLN A 18 0.96 -11.49 -12.45
CA GLN A 18 1.76 -12.18 -13.48
C GLN A 18 1.94 -11.32 -14.73
N SER A 19 0.88 -10.63 -15.17
CA SER A 19 0.96 -9.72 -16.33
C SER A 19 1.90 -8.54 -16.04
N ILE A 20 1.82 -7.93 -14.88
CA ILE A 20 2.68 -6.80 -14.46
C ILE A 20 4.14 -7.25 -14.41
N VAL A 21 4.41 -8.40 -13.79
CA VAL A 21 5.75 -8.97 -13.71
C VAL A 21 6.30 -9.30 -15.10
N THR A 22 5.49 -9.89 -15.97
CA THR A 22 5.89 -10.20 -17.33
C THR A 22 6.20 -8.94 -18.12
N GLN A 23 5.39 -7.90 -17.99
CA GLN A 23 5.62 -6.60 -18.63
C GLN A 23 6.88 -5.91 -18.09
N ALA A 24 7.11 -5.95 -16.79
CA ALA A 24 8.34 -5.43 -16.18
C ALA A 24 9.58 -6.15 -16.69
N LEU A 25 9.54 -7.50 -16.77
CA LEU A 25 10.61 -8.31 -17.36
C LEU A 25 10.89 -7.95 -18.81
N GLN A 26 9.84 -7.73 -19.62
CA GLN A 26 10.00 -7.31 -21.01
C GLN A 26 10.65 -5.93 -21.11
N GLN A 27 10.28 -4.97 -20.26
CA GLN A 27 10.91 -3.65 -20.23
C GLN A 27 12.38 -3.73 -19.82
N ILE A 28 12.72 -4.46 -18.77
CA ILE A 28 14.10 -4.65 -18.31
C ILE A 28 14.95 -5.35 -19.38
N THR A 29 14.38 -6.32 -20.10
CA THR A 29 15.10 -7.03 -21.17
C THR A 29 15.25 -6.20 -22.44
N SER A 30 14.35 -5.28 -22.72
CA SER A 30 14.39 -4.39 -23.89
C SER A 30 15.23 -3.12 -23.68
N THR A 31 15.40 -2.70 -22.43
CA THR A 31 16.21 -1.51 -22.11
C THR A 31 17.69 -1.86 -22.15
N THR A 32 18.31 -1.59 -23.28
CA THR A 32 19.76 -1.79 -23.50
C THR A 32 20.63 -0.70 -22.87
N ALA A 33 20.02 0.40 -22.43
CA ALA A 33 20.71 1.51 -21.81
C ALA A 33 20.79 1.31 -20.29
N VAL A 34 21.93 0.80 -19.85
CA VAL A 34 22.33 0.85 -18.44
C VAL A 34 22.72 2.32 -18.16
N ASP A 35 22.08 2.96 -17.18
CA ASP A 35 22.52 4.26 -16.69
C ASP A 35 23.85 4.06 -15.92
N PRO A 36 25.00 4.45 -16.47
CA PRO A 36 26.30 4.21 -15.84
C PRO A 36 26.41 4.93 -14.48
N THR A 37 25.64 5.98 -14.25
CA THR A 37 25.63 6.73 -12.99
C THR A 37 24.90 5.96 -11.88
N ALA A 38 23.79 5.32 -12.21
CA ALA A 38 23.03 4.50 -11.25
C ALA A 38 23.82 3.24 -10.87
N ASP A 39 24.52 2.61 -11.82
CA ASP A 39 25.37 1.44 -11.56
C ASP A 39 26.57 1.81 -10.67
N ALA A 40 27.25 2.92 -10.94
CA ALA A 40 28.37 3.40 -10.14
C ALA A 40 27.94 3.74 -8.70
N LEU A 41 26.75 4.32 -8.53
CA LEU A 41 26.20 4.61 -7.22
C LEU A 41 25.84 3.33 -6.46
N ALA A 42 25.20 2.37 -7.12
CA ALA A 42 24.85 1.06 -6.55
C ALA A 42 26.11 0.28 -6.13
N GLU A 43 27.18 0.31 -6.95
CA GLU A 43 28.48 -0.29 -6.65
C GLU A 43 29.14 0.38 -5.44
N SER A 44 29.10 1.71 -5.38
CA SER A 44 29.64 2.50 -4.26
C SER A 44 28.93 2.19 -2.93
N ILE A 45 27.61 1.99 -2.94
CA ILE A 45 26.83 1.71 -1.73
C ILE A 45 26.92 0.23 -1.33
N ALA A 46 26.86 -0.68 -2.29
CA ALA A 46 26.83 -2.12 -2.03
C ALA A 46 28.25 -2.74 -1.93
N GLY A 47 29.30 -2.04 -2.34
CA GLY A 47 30.67 -2.55 -2.43
C GLY A 47 30.81 -3.73 -3.40
N LYS A 48 29.85 -3.90 -4.32
CA LYS A 48 29.76 -5.04 -5.24
C LYS A 48 29.10 -4.61 -6.55
N THR A 49 29.67 -5.09 -7.65
CA THR A 49 29.04 -4.97 -9.00
C THR A 49 28.05 -6.11 -9.17
N PHE A 50 26.83 -5.77 -9.59
CA PHE A 50 25.79 -6.76 -9.87
C PHE A 50 25.77 -7.10 -11.37
N THR A 51 25.77 -8.38 -11.69
CA THR A 51 25.50 -8.82 -13.04
C THR A 51 24.06 -8.48 -13.44
N ARG A 52 23.78 -8.38 -14.74
CA ARG A 52 22.42 -8.15 -15.25
C ARG A 52 21.41 -9.18 -14.68
N GLN A 53 21.83 -10.44 -14.55
CA GLN A 53 20.98 -11.50 -14.03
C GLN A 53 20.69 -11.32 -12.53
N GLU A 54 21.68 -10.94 -11.73
CA GLU A 54 21.50 -10.63 -10.31
C GLU A 54 20.56 -9.44 -10.10
N ARG A 55 20.65 -8.40 -10.94
CA ARG A 55 19.74 -7.24 -10.88
C ARG A 55 18.30 -7.64 -11.16
N ILE A 56 18.05 -8.40 -12.23
CA ILE A 56 16.72 -8.91 -12.55
C ILE A 56 16.16 -9.73 -11.40
N GLN A 57 16.97 -10.60 -10.79
CA GLN A 57 16.53 -11.41 -9.65
C GLN A 57 16.17 -10.53 -8.44
N LEU A 58 16.97 -9.52 -8.12
CA LEU A 58 16.69 -8.57 -7.02
C LEU A 58 15.39 -7.79 -7.25
N GLU A 59 15.11 -7.37 -8.48
CA GLU A 59 13.88 -6.68 -8.83
C GLU A 59 12.67 -7.61 -8.71
N MET A 60 12.80 -8.85 -9.17
CA MET A 60 11.76 -9.87 -9.05
C MET A 60 11.44 -10.17 -7.57
N ASP A 61 12.46 -10.34 -6.74
CA ASP A 61 12.30 -10.58 -5.31
C ASP A 61 11.65 -9.38 -4.61
N THR A 62 11.96 -8.17 -5.08
CA THR A 62 11.35 -6.94 -4.57
C THR A 62 9.87 -6.85 -4.94
N LEU A 63 9.51 -7.14 -6.19
CA LEU A 63 8.11 -7.19 -6.64
C LEU A 63 7.33 -8.28 -5.90
N ALA A 64 7.88 -9.48 -5.76
CA ALA A 64 7.25 -10.57 -5.03
C ALA A 64 6.98 -10.21 -3.56
N ARG A 65 7.95 -9.57 -2.89
CA ARG A 65 7.76 -9.04 -1.53
C ARG A 65 6.68 -7.97 -1.46
N HIS A 66 6.64 -7.06 -2.45
CA HIS A 66 5.62 -6.03 -2.54
C HIS A 66 4.21 -6.62 -2.68
N PHE A 67 4.02 -7.59 -3.57
CA PHE A 67 2.73 -8.26 -3.75
C PHE A 67 2.32 -9.06 -2.51
N LYS A 68 3.27 -9.77 -1.87
CA LYS A 68 3.01 -10.48 -0.61
C LYS A 68 2.56 -9.52 0.48
N HIS A 69 3.25 -8.40 0.66
CA HIS A 69 2.90 -7.37 1.63
C HIS A 69 1.52 -6.77 1.35
N ARG A 70 1.24 -6.43 0.08
CA ARG A 70 -0.08 -5.93 -0.35
C ARG A 70 -1.20 -6.92 0.02
N ARG A 71 -1.02 -8.21 -0.24
CA ARG A 71 -1.99 -9.24 0.12
C ARG A 71 -2.22 -9.31 1.63
N GLN A 72 -1.14 -9.26 2.42
CA GLN A 72 -1.25 -9.26 3.88
C GLN A 72 -2.05 -8.06 4.40
N LEU A 73 -1.85 -6.88 3.82
CA LEU A 73 -2.59 -5.67 4.20
C LEU A 73 -4.08 -5.76 3.83
N LEU A 74 -4.43 -6.49 2.78
CA LEU A 74 -5.79 -6.65 2.28
C LEU A 74 -6.49 -7.93 2.74
N ASP A 75 -5.81 -8.80 3.48
CA ASP A 75 -6.29 -10.14 3.86
C ASP A 75 -7.66 -10.11 4.56
N ARG A 76 -7.90 -9.13 5.41
CA ARG A 76 -9.18 -8.94 6.12
C ARG A 76 -9.97 -7.75 5.58
N SER A 77 -10.00 -7.60 4.26
CA SER A 77 -10.77 -6.51 3.66
C SER A 77 -12.21 -6.94 3.37
N LEU A 78 -13.12 -5.98 3.51
CA LEU A 78 -14.53 -6.13 3.21
C LEU A 78 -14.82 -5.59 1.80
N SER A 79 -15.79 -6.19 1.12
CA SER A 79 -16.36 -5.65 -0.11
C SER A 79 -17.31 -4.48 0.18
N ALA A 80 -17.63 -3.65 -0.83
CA ALA A 80 -18.58 -2.54 -0.68
C ALA A 80 -19.96 -3.01 -0.17
N SER A 81 -20.43 -4.18 -0.60
CA SER A 81 -21.70 -4.75 -0.11
C SER A 81 -21.65 -5.17 1.37
N GLN A 82 -20.52 -5.74 1.81
CA GLN A 82 -20.33 -6.07 3.22
C GLN A 82 -20.24 -4.82 4.10
N VAL A 83 -19.57 -3.78 3.61
CA VAL A 83 -19.50 -2.48 4.31
C VAL A 83 -20.89 -1.83 4.39
N ALA A 84 -21.66 -1.83 3.31
CA ALA A 84 -23.03 -1.33 3.33
C ALA A 84 -23.91 -2.06 4.37
N GLN A 85 -23.79 -3.38 4.43
CA GLN A 85 -24.49 -4.21 5.43
C GLN A 85 -23.99 -3.91 6.86
N LEU A 86 -22.68 -3.81 7.06
CA LEU A 86 -22.08 -3.52 8.37
C LEU A 86 -22.55 -2.18 8.92
N LEU A 87 -22.62 -1.15 8.06
CA LEU A 87 -23.01 0.21 8.43
C LEU A 87 -24.53 0.45 8.39
N GLY A 88 -25.35 -0.55 7.96
CA GLY A 88 -26.78 -0.39 7.82
C GLY A 88 -27.19 0.64 6.75
N THR A 89 -26.42 0.79 5.68
CA THR A 89 -26.57 1.83 4.68
C THR A 89 -26.84 1.27 3.27
N SER A 90 -27.06 2.14 2.29
CA SER A 90 -27.19 1.76 0.87
C SER A 90 -25.87 1.26 0.30
N ARG A 91 -25.93 0.50 -0.80
CA ARG A 91 -24.73 0.02 -1.53
C ARG A 91 -23.89 1.17 -2.11
N GLN A 92 -24.47 2.33 -2.34
CA GLN A 92 -23.79 3.51 -2.86
C GLN A 92 -22.97 4.21 -1.78
N THR A 93 -23.43 4.20 -0.51
CA THR A 93 -22.78 4.89 0.61
C THR A 93 -21.29 4.60 0.78
N PRO A 94 -20.79 3.36 0.69
CA PRO A 94 -19.34 3.10 0.76
C PRO A 94 -18.53 3.82 -0.32
N HIS A 95 -19.07 3.91 -1.55
CA HIS A 95 -18.42 4.62 -2.66
C HIS A 95 -18.37 6.13 -2.41
N ASP A 96 -19.47 6.71 -1.95
CA ASP A 96 -19.55 8.13 -1.61
C ASP A 96 -18.60 8.49 -0.46
N ARG A 97 -18.48 7.60 0.52
CA ARG A 97 -17.55 7.76 1.66
C ARG A 97 -16.08 7.65 1.26
N VAL A 98 -15.73 6.84 0.26
CA VAL A 98 -14.37 6.83 -0.32
C VAL A 98 -14.12 8.15 -1.05
N SER A 99 -15.06 8.62 -1.87
CA SER A 99 -14.94 9.89 -2.61
C SER A 99 -14.79 11.09 -1.67
N SER A 100 -15.48 11.09 -0.53
CA SER A 100 -15.37 12.12 0.52
C SER A 100 -14.20 11.91 1.51
N GLN A 101 -13.36 10.90 1.27
CA GLN A 101 -12.22 10.54 2.13
C GLN A 101 -12.61 10.28 3.59
N THR A 102 -13.79 9.70 3.82
CA THR A 102 -14.23 9.27 5.15
C THR A 102 -14.11 7.75 5.36
N LEU A 103 -13.84 7.01 4.29
CA LEU A 103 -13.41 5.60 4.31
C LEU A 103 -12.19 5.43 3.41
N LEU A 104 -11.30 4.52 3.80
CA LEU A 104 -10.20 4.06 2.97
C LEU A 104 -10.61 2.81 2.20
N ALA A 105 -10.38 2.81 0.89
CA ALA A 105 -10.51 1.60 0.08
C ALA A 105 -9.34 1.50 -0.91
N ILE A 106 -8.91 0.28 -1.16
CA ILE A 106 -7.87 -0.04 -2.14
C ILE A 106 -8.54 -0.73 -3.32
N LYS A 107 -8.29 -0.22 -4.52
CA LYS A 107 -8.76 -0.89 -5.73
C LYS A 107 -7.88 -2.11 -5.99
N ASP A 108 -8.47 -3.30 -5.92
CA ASP A 108 -7.80 -4.56 -6.21
C ASP A 108 -8.62 -5.37 -7.21
N ASN A 109 -8.00 -5.76 -8.35
CA ASN A 109 -8.69 -6.48 -9.43
C ASN A 109 -10.03 -5.85 -9.86
N GLY A 110 -10.07 -4.50 -9.94
CA GLY A 110 -11.26 -3.74 -10.31
C GLY A 110 -12.32 -3.59 -9.22
N LYS A 111 -12.13 -4.20 -8.04
CA LYS A 111 -13.04 -4.12 -6.89
C LYS A 111 -12.45 -3.24 -5.79
N LEU A 112 -13.33 -2.59 -5.02
CA LEU A 112 -12.92 -1.86 -3.83
C LEU A 112 -12.83 -2.83 -2.64
N CYS A 113 -11.66 -2.85 -2.03
CA CYS A 113 -11.34 -3.61 -0.81
C CYS A 113 -11.21 -2.63 0.35
N PHE A 114 -12.05 -2.78 1.35
CA PHE A 114 -12.10 -1.92 2.53
C PHE A 114 -11.42 -2.64 3.70
N PRO A 115 -10.26 -2.18 4.19
CA PRO A 115 -9.61 -2.79 5.34
C PRO A 115 -10.54 -2.85 6.56
N ALA A 116 -10.73 -4.03 7.15
CA ALA A 116 -11.71 -4.24 8.22
C ALA A 116 -11.39 -3.45 9.50
N TRP A 117 -10.11 -3.17 9.75
CA TRP A 117 -9.67 -2.48 10.96
C TRP A 117 -10.21 -1.04 11.12
N GLN A 118 -10.65 -0.41 10.02
CA GLN A 118 -11.18 0.96 10.05
C GLN A 118 -12.58 1.07 10.66
N PHE A 119 -13.29 -0.02 10.77
CA PHE A 119 -14.64 -0.05 11.32
C PHE A 119 -14.61 -0.26 12.83
N ASP A 120 -15.40 0.56 13.53
CA ASP A 120 -15.58 0.49 14.96
C ASP A 120 -17.05 0.77 15.27
N PRO A 121 -17.80 -0.25 15.79
CA PRO A 121 -19.20 -0.07 16.15
C PRO A 121 -19.46 1.01 17.22
N ALA A 122 -18.45 1.31 18.04
CA ALA A 122 -18.55 2.36 19.06
C ALA A 122 -18.14 3.75 18.51
N GLY A 123 -17.54 3.78 17.34
CA GLY A 123 -17.09 5.03 16.72
C GLY A 123 -18.21 5.80 16.05
N SER A 124 -18.03 7.10 15.89
CA SER A 124 -18.93 7.95 15.11
C SER A 124 -19.03 7.42 13.67
N ASP A 125 -20.25 7.29 13.15
CA ASP A 125 -20.51 6.76 11.82
C ASP A 125 -19.95 5.34 11.55
N GLY A 126 -19.74 4.54 12.61
CA GLY A 126 -19.27 3.16 12.51
C GLY A 126 -17.80 3.00 12.12
N VAL A 127 -16.97 4.03 12.30
CA VAL A 127 -15.53 4.03 12.01
C VAL A 127 -14.70 4.52 13.20
N ILE A 128 -13.42 4.18 13.22
CA ILE A 128 -12.48 4.67 14.25
C ILE A 128 -12.54 6.19 14.31
N GLU A 129 -12.69 6.73 15.51
CA GLU A 129 -12.72 8.17 15.72
C GLU A 129 -11.44 8.85 15.24
N GLY A 130 -11.61 9.99 14.54
CA GLY A 130 -10.50 10.75 13.95
C GLY A 130 -9.99 10.23 12.61
N LEU A 131 -10.31 8.99 12.23
CA LEU A 131 -9.85 8.42 10.95
C LEU A 131 -10.22 9.30 9.74
N PRO A 132 -11.45 9.82 9.58
CA PRO A 132 -11.79 10.68 8.44
C PRO A 132 -10.92 11.94 8.34
N ALA A 133 -10.58 12.55 9.47
CA ALA A 133 -9.71 13.73 9.48
C ALA A 133 -8.28 13.37 9.06
N VAL A 134 -7.75 12.23 9.54
CA VAL A 134 -6.42 11.73 9.17
C VAL A 134 -6.35 11.38 7.69
N LEU A 135 -7.38 10.71 7.13
CA LEU A 135 -7.43 10.37 5.70
C LEU A 135 -7.39 11.62 4.80
N LYS A 136 -8.04 12.71 5.22
CA LYS A 136 -8.03 14.00 4.51
C LYS A 136 -6.69 14.73 4.64
N ALA A 137 -6.04 14.65 5.79
CA ALA A 137 -4.75 15.27 6.02
C ALA A 137 -3.60 14.58 5.26
N LEU A 138 -3.71 13.26 5.03
CA LEU A 138 -2.75 12.49 4.26
C LEU A 138 -2.94 12.76 2.76
N ALA A 139 -2.21 13.71 2.19
CA ALA A 139 -2.22 14.03 0.75
C ALA A 139 -1.40 13.05 -0.09
N ILE A 140 -1.54 11.76 0.12
CA ILE A 140 -0.82 10.67 -0.53
C ILE A 140 -1.79 9.66 -1.15
N SER A 141 -1.29 8.71 -1.96
CA SER A 141 -2.13 7.69 -2.59
C SER A 141 -2.79 6.77 -1.53
N ASP A 142 -3.94 6.17 -1.87
CA ASP A 142 -4.68 5.30 -0.94
C ASP A 142 -3.84 4.13 -0.44
N TYR A 143 -3.00 3.54 -1.30
CA TYR A 143 -2.08 2.48 -0.89
C TYR A 143 -0.99 3.00 0.07
N ALA A 144 -0.48 4.21 -0.15
CA ALA A 144 0.45 4.83 0.78
C ALA A 144 -0.23 5.18 2.12
N LYS A 145 -1.49 5.63 2.11
CA LYS A 145 -2.31 5.81 3.33
C LYS A 145 -2.43 4.49 4.11
N LEU A 146 -2.76 3.39 3.40
CA LEU A 146 -2.86 2.07 4.01
C LEU A 146 -1.55 1.66 4.71
N ASN A 147 -0.43 1.79 4.02
CA ASN A 147 0.90 1.49 4.57
C ASN A 147 1.22 2.36 5.79
N TRP A 148 0.99 3.67 5.68
CA TRP A 148 1.27 4.62 6.77
C TRP A 148 0.45 4.31 8.01
N LEU A 149 -0.84 4.03 7.87
CA LEU A 149 -1.75 3.71 8.96
C LEU A 149 -1.41 2.40 9.67
N THR A 150 -0.84 1.44 8.97
CA THR A 150 -0.55 0.09 9.50
C THR A 150 0.89 -0.11 9.95
N ARG A 151 1.80 0.81 9.61
CA ARG A 151 3.20 0.74 9.98
C ARG A 151 3.44 1.46 11.33
N THR A 152 4.35 0.92 12.15
CA THR A 152 4.80 1.58 13.38
C THR A 152 5.45 2.93 13.08
N ASN A 153 5.17 3.92 13.91
CA ASN A 153 5.70 5.27 13.79
C ASN A 153 6.45 5.64 15.07
N PRO A 154 7.75 5.98 15.01
CA PRO A 154 8.55 6.38 16.17
C PRO A 154 7.97 7.60 16.91
N TYR A 155 7.33 8.51 16.20
CA TYR A 155 6.68 9.70 16.79
C TYR A 155 5.37 9.38 17.52
N LEU A 156 4.86 8.14 17.37
CA LEU A 156 3.69 7.60 18.05
C LEU A 156 4.09 6.49 19.05
N GLU A 157 5.27 6.60 19.66
CA GLU A 157 5.77 5.64 20.66
C GLU A 157 5.88 4.21 20.08
N ASP A 158 6.38 4.10 18.85
CA ASP A 158 6.51 2.86 18.11
C ASP A 158 5.18 2.08 17.95
N THR A 159 4.03 2.75 18.11
CA THR A 159 2.73 2.18 17.80
C THR A 159 2.31 2.52 16.36
N THR A 160 1.32 1.79 15.84
CA THR A 160 0.74 2.17 14.55
C THR A 160 -0.26 3.33 14.72
N PRO A 161 -0.42 4.20 13.70
CA PRO A 161 -1.44 5.26 13.74
C PRO A 161 -2.85 4.74 14.05
N ILE A 162 -3.20 3.53 13.59
CA ILE A 162 -4.48 2.88 13.93
C ILE A 162 -4.57 2.60 15.43
N GLN A 163 -3.50 2.06 16.03
CA GLN A 163 -3.47 1.77 17.47
C GLN A 163 -3.55 3.07 18.28
N ALA A 164 -2.83 4.10 17.87
CA ALA A 164 -2.87 5.41 18.51
C ALA A 164 -4.27 6.06 18.42
N LEU A 165 -4.96 5.97 17.25
CA LEU A 165 -6.34 6.43 17.11
C LEU A 165 -7.29 5.69 18.06
N LYS A 166 -7.18 4.36 18.14
CA LYS A 166 -7.99 3.53 19.06
C LYS A 166 -7.71 3.82 20.53
N ALA A 167 -6.50 4.30 20.84
CA ALA A 167 -6.13 4.78 22.18
C ALA A 167 -6.55 6.23 22.44
N GLY A 168 -7.30 6.88 21.52
CA GLY A 168 -7.79 8.24 21.67
C GLY A 168 -6.76 9.34 21.37
N GLN A 169 -5.60 9.02 20.79
CA GLN A 169 -4.53 10.00 20.48
C GLN A 169 -4.76 10.70 19.13
N LYS A 170 -5.99 11.13 18.85
CA LYS A 170 -6.42 11.69 17.56
C LYS A 170 -5.59 12.89 17.12
N GLU A 171 -5.37 13.86 18.01
CA GLU A 171 -4.66 15.11 17.71
C GLU A 171 -3.21 14.82 17.32
N ARG A 172 -2.57 13.89 18.01
CA ARG A 172 -1.20 13.48 17.74
C ARG A 172 -1.06 12.80 16.37
N VAL A 173 -1.97 11.84 16.08
CA VAL A 173 -1.99 11.16 14.77
C VAL A 173 -2.28 12.14 13.63
N LEU A 174 -3.17 13.12 13.86
CA LEU A 174 -3.51 14.13 12.86
C LEU A 174 -2.32 15.06 12.58
N ALA A 175 -1.55 15.46 13.59
CA ALA A 175 -0.34 16.26 13.41
C ALA A 175 0.70 15.54 12.56
N GLU A 176 0.94 14.26 12.84
CA GLU A 176 1.85 13.42 12.04
C GLU A 176 1.37 13.24 10.59
N ALA A 177 0.07 13.03 10.39
CA ALA A 177 -0.52 12.91 9.05
C ALA A 177 -0.36 14.20 8.23
N ALA A 178 -0.54 15.36 8.86
CA ALA A 178 -0.36 16.68 8.24
C ALA A 178 1.12 16.91 7.83
N ALA A 179 2.07 16.51 8.68
CA ALA A 179 3.50 16.61 8.38
C ALA A 179 3.88 15.79 7.14
N VAL A 180 3.35 14.56 7.00
CA VAL A 180 3.56 13.73 5.78
C VAL A 180 2.98 14.41 4.55
N GLY A 181 1.78 14.99 4.64
CA GLY A 181 1.16 15.72 3.54
C GLY A 181 1.95 16.95 3.07
N ALA A 182 2.61 17.64 4.00
CA ALA A 182 3.39 18.85 3.71
C ALA A 182 4.72 18.55 2.99
N CYS A 183 5.36 17.42 3.26
CA CYS A 183 6.65 17.06 2.68
C CYS A 183 6.62 16.76 1.16
N GLN A 184 5.45 16.63 0.54
CA GLN A 184 5.34 16.34 -0.91
C GLN A 184 5.40 17.58 -1.82
N TRP A 185 5.47 18.80 -1.28
CA TRP A 185 5.41 20.04 -2.04
C TRP A 185 6.70 20.88 -2.00
N SER A 186 7.83 20.26 -1.67
CA SER A 186 9.14 20.93 -1.65
C SER A 186 10.06 20.44 -2.75
#